data_3fc821c434981f9895469a09e791dc87
#
_entry.id   3fc821c434981f9895469a09e791dc87
#
_cell.length_a   1.000
_cell.length_b   1.000
_cell.length_c   1.000
_cell.angle_alpha   90.00
_cell.angle_beta   90.00
_cell.angle_gamma   90.00
#
_symmetry.space_group_name_H-M   'P 1'
#
loop_
_entity.id
_entity.type
_entity.pdbx_description
1 polymer ?
#
loop_
_entity_poly.entity_id
_entity_poly.type
_entity_poly.pdbx_seq_one_letter_code
_entity_poly.pdbx_strand_id
1 'polypeptide(L)'
;MGTKEKIDIDIFKVVNRAIAQSDSLDIMATHLSQLLVGALEIKGCTIFALNLETEELEILASFGLSLNYLNKGPILKAKSIRNTIKGQTIVIKDTSNTTMLQYPDNAREEGIQAIVSLPIKFYGKVIGSLRLYHDAEWDISERDLDSLLLLAENIGLAMTYTRLLNAMQAVKDTVNEVHSVWLEPGKM
;
A
#
# COMPACT_ATOMS: atom_id res chain seq x y z
N MET A 1 24.08 -19.21 8.29
CA MET A 1 22.73 -19.75 8.46
C MET A 1 21.91 -19.13 7.35
N GLY A 2 21.43 -19.91 6.38
CA GLY A 2 20.69 -19.35 5.25
C GLY A 2 19.39 -18.73 5.75
N THR A 3 19.08 -17.51 5.34
CA THR A 3 17.80 -16.84 5.56
C THR A 3 16.70 -17.74 5.01
N LYS A 4 15.81 -18.22 5.88
CA LYS A 4 14.67 -19.05 5.47
C LYS A 4 13.78 -18.16 4.60
N GLU A 5 13.57 -18.57 3.35
CA GLU A 5 12.63 -17.89 2.45
C GLU A 5 11.25 -17.87 3.13
N LYS A 6 10.68 -16.67 3.25
CA LYS A 6 9.38 -16.47 3.91
C LYS A 6 8.23 -16.36 2.91
N ILE A 7 8.53 -16.04 1.64
CA ILE A 7 7.52 -15.78 0.61
C ILE A 7 7.52 -16.93 -0.39
N ASP A 8 6.47 -17.72 -0.34
CA ASP A 8 6.24 -18.87 -1.22
C ASP A 8 5.01 -18.65 -2.13
N ILE A 9 4.77 -19.62 -2.99
CA ILE A 9 3.64 -19.60 -3.92
C ILE A 9 2.28 -19.55 -3.21
N ASP A 10 2.18 -20.03 -1.97
CA ASP A 10 0.92 -20.06 -1.25
C ASP A 10 0.53 -18.66 -0.76
N ILE A 11 1.50 -17.82 -0.38
CA ILE A 11 1.26 -16.40 -0.11
C ILE A 11 0.72 -15.71 -1.37
N PHE A 12 1.32 -15.95 -2.54
CA PHE A 12 0.81 -15.40 -3.81
C PHE A 12 -0.62 -15.84 -4.12
N LYS A 13 -0.96 -17.10 -3.91
CA LYS A 13 -2.32 -17.61 -4.14
C LYS A 13 -3.33 -16.89 -3.23
N VAL A 14 -2.99 -16.71 -1.96
CA VAL A 14 -3.89 -16.06 -0.99
C VAL A 14 -4.08 -14.60 -1.34
N VAL A 15 -3.00 -13.87 -1.64
CA VAL A 15 -3.05 -12.46 -2.04
C VAL A 15 -3.85 -12.27 -3.32
N ASN A 16 -3.58 -13.07 -4.36
CA ASN A 16 -4.31 -12.97 -5.62
C ASN A 16 -5.81 -13.29 -5.47
N ARG A 17 -6.18 -14.24 -4.60
CA ARG A 17 -7.59 -14.49 -4.28
C ARG A 17 -8.25 -13.31 -3.58
N ALA A 18 -7.57 -12.70 -2.62
CA ALA A 18 -8.09 -11.51 -1.94
C ALA A 18 -8.33 -10.35 -2.91
N ILE A 19 -7.40 -10.14 -3.86
CA ILE A 19 -7.56 -9.15 -4.94
C ILE A 19 -8.77 -9.50 -5.82
N ALA A 20 -8.87 -10.75 -6.29
CA ALA A 20 -9.90 -11.18 -7.24
C ALA A 20 -11.32 -11.21 -6.65
N GLN A 21 -11.46 -11.33 -5.33
CA GLN A 21 -12.75 -11.44 -4.64
C GLN A 21 -13.23 -10.11 -4.06
N SER A 22 -12.45 -9.04 -4.14
CA SER A 22 -12.81 -7.74 -3.59
C SER A 22 -13.37 -6.84 -4.67
N ASP A 23 -14.53 -6.26 -4.41
CA ASP A 23 -15.20 -5.25 -5.23
C ASP A 23 -14.90 -3.81 -4.76
N SER A 24 -14.28 -3.67 -3.58
CA SER A 24 -13.90 -2.40 -2.98
C SER A 24 -12.39 -2.34 -2.75
N LEU A 25 -11.78 -1.19 -3.12
CA LEU A 25 -10.35 -0.95 -2.94
C LEU A 25 -9.94 -0.97 -1.46
N ASP A 26 -10.76 -0.37 -0.60
CA ASP A 26 -10.47 -0.29 0.85
C ASP A 26 -10.53 -1.65 1.52
N ILE A 27 -11.54 -2.46 1.17
CA ILE A 27 -11.69 -3.83 1.68
C ILE A 27 -10.52 -4.68 1.20
N MET A 28 -10.17 -4.61 -0.08
CA MET A 28 -9.02 -5.33 -0.64
C MET A 28 -7.73 -4.95 0.07
N ALA A 29 -7.44 -3.65 0.19
CA ALA A 29 -6.21 -3.18 0.81
C ALA A 29 -6.12 -3.55 2.30
N THR A 30 -7.25 -3.53 3.01
CA THR A 30 -7.33 -3.96 4.42
C THR A 30 -7.02 -5.44 4.56
N HIS A 31 -7.67 -6.30 3.76
CA HIS A 31 -7.41 -7.73 3.77
C HIS A 31 -5.96 -8.06 3.40
N LEU A 32 -5.42 -7.39 2.37
CA LEU A 32 -4.02 -7.58 1.97
C LEU A 32 -3.04 -7.21 3.07
N SER A 33 -3.25 -6.09 3.77
CA SER A 33 -2.38 -5.69 4.87
C SER A 33 -2.42 -6.68 6.03
N GLN A 34 -3.60 -7.23 6.38
CA GLN A 34 -3.76 -8.28 7.39
C GLN A 34 -3.06 -9.58 6.98
N LEU A 35 -3.27 -10.03 5.75
CA LEU A 35 -2.67 -11.26 5.21
C LEU A 35 -1.15 -11.18 5.19
N LEU A 36 -0.58 -10.06 4.75
CA LEU A 36 0.87 -9.87 4.71
C LEU A 36 1.48 -9.87 6.11
N VAL A 37 0.84 -9.24 7.09
CA VAL A 37 1.31 -9.26 8.47
C VAL A 37 1.32 -10.68 9.03
N GLY A 38 0.24 -11.44 8.84
CA GLY A 38 0.17 -12.82 9.32
C GLY A 38 1.10 -13.78 8.59
N ALA A 39 1.19 -13.67 7.26
CA ALA A 39 1.98 -14.59 6.45
C ALA A 39 3.50 -14.37 6.58
N LEU A 40 3.93 -13.11 6.77
CA LEU A 40 5.35 -12.75 6.92
C LEU A 40 5.80 -12.72 8.38
N GLU A 41 4.87 -12.86 9.33
CA GLU A 41 5.13 -12.75 10.76
C GLU A 41 5.83 -11.42 11.13
N ILE A 42 5.34 -10.32 10.54
CA ILE A 42 5.88 -8.97 10.73
C ILE A 42 4.97 -8.15 11.65
N LYS A 43 5.49 -7.05 12.18
CA LYS A 43 4.77 -6.16 13.10
C LYS A 43 3.59 -5.46 12.44
N GLY A 44 3.76 -5.00 11.20
CA GLY A 44 2.72 -4.24 10.54
C GLY A 44 2.95 -4.06 9.04
N CYS A 45 1.87 -3.67 8.36
CA CYS A 45 1.86 -3.38 6.93
C CYS A 45 0.99 -2.15 6.68
N THR A 46 1.42 -1.27 5.78
CA THR A 46 0.62 -0.14 5.29
C THR A 46 0.69 -0.06 3.77
N ILE A 47 -0.47 0.06 3.15
CA ILE A 47 -0.62 0.34 1.73
C ILE A 47 -0.98 1.82 1.60
N PHE A 48 -0.17 2.55 0.85
CA PHE A 48 -0.37 3.97 0.57
C PHE A 48 -0.76 4.19 -0.88
N ALA A 49 -1.67 5.13 -1.12
CA ALA A 49 -1.92 5.72 -2.42
C ALA A 49 -1.17 7.05 -2.53
N LEU A 50 -0.61 7.34 -3.70
CA LEU A 50 0.00 8.63 -3.99
C LEU A 50 -1.07 9.62 -4.43
N ASN A 51 -1.24 10.69 -3.67
CA ASN A 51 -2.00 11.85 -4.11
C ASN A 51 -1.11 12.69 -5.04
N LEU A 52 -1.53 12.82 -6.31
CA LEU A 52 -0.74 13.52 -7.32
C LEU A 52 -0.82 15.05 -7.19
N GLU A 53 -1.82 15.58 -6.50
CA GLU A 53 -2.01 17.03 -6.30
C GLU A 53 -1.16 17.53 -5.15
N THR A 54 -1.18 16.83 -4.01
CA THR A 54 -0.43 17.20 -2.80
C THR A 54 0.98 16.62 -2.78
N GLU A 55 1.27 15.66 -3.65
CA GLU A 55 2.51 14.86 -3.64
C GLU A 55 2.75 14.12 -2.32
N GLU A 56 1.69 13.79 -1.60
CA GLU A 56 1.73 13.06 -0.34
C GLU A 56 1.26 11.62 -0.50
N LEU A 57 1.71 10.76 0.39
CA LEU A 57 1.18 9.41 0.53
C LEU A 57 0.04 9.39 1.54
N GLU A 58 -1.13 9.04 1.06
CA GLU A 58 -2.34 8.82 1.85
C GLU A 58 -2.46 7.35 2.22
N ILE A 59 -2.83 7.06 3.47
CA ILE A 59 -3.03 5.68 3.93
C ILE A 59 -4.30 5.15 3.29
N LEU A 60 -4.16 4.12 2.46
CA LEU A 60 -5.29 3.37 1.92
C LEU A 60 -5.74 2.29 2.92
N ALA A 61 -4.80 1.55 3.48
CA ALA A 61 -5.04 0.59 4.54
C ALA A 61 -3.80 0.40 5.41
N SER A 62 -4.00 0.04 6.67
CA SER A 62 -2.92 -0.31 7.59
C SER A 62 -3.38 -1.38 8.56
N PHE A 63 -2.46 -2.29 8.92
CA PHE A 63 -2.69 -3.30 9.94
C PHE A 63 -1.44 -3.50 10.81
N GLY A 64 -1.64 -3.75 12.12
CA GLY A 64 -0.57 -4.05 13.07
C GLY A 64 0.15 -2.83 13.66
N LEU A 65 -0.26 -1.61 13.30
CA LEU A 65 0.34 -0.36 13.79
C LEU A 65 -0.65 0.43 14.65
N SER A 66 -0.14 1.16 15.64
CA SER A 66 -0.94 1.99 16.52
C SER A 66 -1.48 3.24 15.80
N LEU A 67 -2.61 3.78 16.28
CA LEU A 67 -3.15 5.04 15.78
C LEU A 67 -2.18 6.21 16.00
N ASN A 68 -1.39 6.20 17.09
CA ASN A 68 -0.38 7.23 17.34
C ASN A 68 0.68 7.22 16.23
N TYR A 69 1.14 6.05 15.82
CA TYR A 69 2.10 5.95 14.73
C TYR A 69 1.50 6.33 13.38
N LEU A 70 0.25 5.98 13.12
CA LEU A 70 -0.43 6.35 11.88
C LEU A 70 -0.67 7.87 11.79
N ASN A 71 -0.96 8.53 12.90
CA ASN A 71 -1.24 9.97 12.98
C ASN A 71 0.00 10.86 13.24
N LYS A 72 1.22 10.32 13.09
CA LYS A 72 2.48 11.05 13.33
C LYS A 72 2.72 12.27 12.44
N GLY A 73 1.91 12.45 11.42
CA GLY A 73 2.01 13.54 10.45
C GLY A 73 2.13 13.04 9.01
N PRO A 74 2.06 13.96 8.03
CA PRO A 74 2.08 13.63 6.62
C PRO A 74 3.40 12.98 6.21
N ILE A 75 3.32 11.96 5.36
CA ILE A 75 4.50 11.29 4.82
C ILE A 75 4.89 11.99 3.53
N LEU A 76 5.85 12.89 3.65
CA LEU A 76 6.30 13.75 2.55
C LEU A 76 7.20 12.98 1.57
N LYS A 77 6.92 13.14 0.28
CA LYS A 77 7.70 12.61 -0.84
C LYS A 77 9.20 12.93 -0.71
N ALA A 78 9.53 14.13 -0.26
CA ALA A 78 10.91 14.61 -0.22
C ALA A 78 11.76 14.02 0.92
N LYS A 79 11.16 13.53 2.01
CA LYS A 79 11.90 13.15 3.22
C LYS A 79 11.97 11.64 3.45
N SER A 80 10.83 10.97 3.52
CA SER A 80 10.78 9.57 3.96
C SER A 80 10.74 8.55 2.80
N ILE A 81 10.41 9.00 1.57
CA ILE A 81 10.08 8.09 0.49
C ILE A 81 10.64 8.55 -0.85
N ARG A 82 11.54 9.52 -0.82
CA ARG A 82 12.11 10.10 -2.04
C ARG A 82 12.56 9.06 -3.06
N ASN A 83 13.12 7.96 -2.57
CA ASN A 83 13.62 6.89 -3.43
C ASN A 83 12.51 5.93 -3.84
N THR A 84 11.54 5.61 -2.97
CA THR A 84 10.41 4.75 -3.32
C THR A 84 9.55 5.40 -4.40
N ILE A 85 9.30 6.71 -4.33
CA ILE A 85 8.56 7.44 -5.38
C ILE A 85 9.34 7.52 -6.68
N LYS A 86 10.68 7.47 -6.63
CA LYS A 86 11.52 7.30 -7.83
C LYS A 86 11.50 5.86 -8.38
N GLY A 87 10.72 4.99 -7.79
CA GLY A 87 10.59 3.60 -8.19
C GLY A 87 11.64 2.66 -7.62
N GLN A 88 12.39 3.10 -6.60
CA GLN A 88 13.40 2.28 -5.93
C GLN A 88 12.83 1.66 -4.65
N THR A 89 13.19 0.42 -4.37
CA THR A 89 12.93 -0.22 -3.09
C THR A 89 13.88 0.33 -2.03
N ILE A 90 13.36 0.56 -0.82
CA ILE A 90 14.14 0.96 0.35
C ILE A 90 14.07 -0.16 1.37
N VAL A 91 15.23 -0.62 1.81
CA VAL A 91 15.38 -1.58 2.90
C VAL A 91 16.16 -0.91 4.02
N ILE A 92 15.51 -0.73 5.16
CA ILE A 92 16.12 -0.28 6.41
C ILE A 92 16.15 -1.50 7.33
N LYS A 93 17.31 -2.12 7.44
CA LYS A 93 17.51 -3.35 8.24
C LYS A 93 17.46 -3.08 9.74
N ASP A 94 17.90 -1.89 10.15
CA ASP A 94 17.92 -1.40 11.53
C ASP A 94 17.58 0.10 11.55
N THR A 95 16.47 0.46 12.19
CA THR A 95 16.01 1.84 12.31
C THR A 95 16.83 2.68 13.28
N SER A 96 17.61 2.06 14.18
CA SER A 96 18.44 2.78 15.16
C SER A 96 19.66 3.45 14.52
N ASN A 97 20.11 2.94 13.35
CA ASN A 97 21.33 3.37 12.65
C ASN A 97 21.05 4.05 11.31
N THR A 98 19.87 4.71 11.14
CA THR A 98 19.52 5.32 9.86
C THR A 98 19.13 6.79 10.00
N THR A 99 19.54 7.61 9.03
CA THR A 99 19.07 8.99 8.84
C THR A 99 17.92 9.07 7.82
N MET A 100 17.44 7.93 7.32
CA MET A 100 16.45 7.89 6.24
C MET A 100 15.01 8.05 6.73
N LEU A 101 14.77 7.97 8.04
CA LEU A 101 13.44 8.11 8.61
C LEU A 101 13.03 9.58 8.79
N GLN A 102 11.81 9.89 8.39
CA GLN A 102 11.21 11.19 8.65
C GLN A 102 10.80 11.36 10.13
N TYR A 103 10.38 10.26 10.76
CA TYR A 103 9.88 10.19 12.13
C TYR A 103 10.60 9.10 12.92
N PRO A 104 11.88 9.25 13.27
CA PRO A 104 12.65 8.19 13.94
C PRO A 104 12.17 7.92 15.36
N ASP A 105 11.75 8.95 16.12
CA ASP A 105 11.27 8.75 17.48
C ASP A 105 9.94 8.02 17.52
N ASN A 106 9.01 8.35 16.60
CA ASN A 106 7.75 7.61 16.48
C ASN A 106 7.97 6.14 16.09
N ALA A 107 8.96 5.85 15.24
CA ALA A 107 9.30 4.46 14.89
C ALA A 107 9.85 3.70 16.11
N ARG A 108 10.66 4.35 16.94
CA ARG A 108 11.19 3.77 18.19
C ARG A 108 10.08 3.51 19.20
N GLU A 109 9.19 4.48 19.43
CA GLU A 109 8.05 4.35 20.35
C GLU A 109 7.08 3.23 19.89
N GLU A 110 6.88 3.11 18.59
CA GLU A 110 6.08 2.02 18.00
C GLU A 110 6.77 0.66 18.10
N GLY A 111 8.07 0.59 18.41
CA GLY A 111 8.85 -0.64 18.46
C GLY A 111 9.16 -1.20 17.07
N ILE A 112 9.34 -0.33 16.07
CA ILE A 112 9.74 -0.71 14.72
C ILE A 112 11.26 -0.73 14.64
N GLN A 113 11.83 -1.89 14.31
CA GLN A 113 13.28 -2.06 14.14
C GLN A 113 13.71 -2.14 12.68
N ALA A 114 12.84 -2.61 11.78
CA ALA A 114 13.16 -2.65 10.35
C ALA A 114 11.97 -2.20 9.50
N ILE A 115 12.28 -1.65 8.31
CA ILE A 115 11.27 -1.18 7.36
C ILE A 115 11.69 -1.58 5.95
N VAL A 116 10.76 -2.20 5.21
CA VAL A 116 10.85 -2.40 3.77
C VAL A 116 9.78 -1.57 3.09
N SER A 117 10.16 -0.68 2.17
CA SER A 117 9.27 0.18 1.41
C SER A 117 9.41 -0.10 -0.07
N LEU A 118 8.34 -0.59 -0.68
CA LEU A 118 8.29 -1.00 -2.08
C LEU A 118 7.40 -0.03 -2.87
N PRO A 119 7.81 0.37 -4.08
CA PRO A 119 6.96 1.17 -4.95
C PRO A 119 5.82 0.33 -5.52
N ILE A 120 4.59 0.82 -5.40
CA ILE A 120 3.45 0.29 -6.15
C ILE A 120 3.42 1.00 -7.49
N LYS A 121 3.58 0.25 -8.59
CA LYS A 121 3.70 0.80 -9.94
C LYS A 121 2.54 0.38 -10.82
N PHE A 122 2.18 1.27 -11.75
CA PHE A 122 1.32 0.96 -12.89
C PHE A 122 1.85 1.67 -14.14
N TYR A 123 2.09 0.90 -15.22
CA TYR A 123 2.75 1.41 -16.43
C TYR A 123 4.05 2.17 -16.16
N GLY A 124 4.88 1.64 -15.26
CA GLY A 124 6.16 2.23 -14.87
C GLY A 124 6.07 3.48 -14.00
N LYS A 125 4.87 4.02 -13.75
CA LYS A 125 4.63 5.16 -12.86
C LYS A 125 4.33 4.68 -11.46
N VAL A 126 4.92 5.32 -10.45
CA VAL A 126 4.60 5.04 -9.05
C VAL A 126 3.26 5.68 -8.71
N ILE A 127 2.31 4.85 -8.23
CA ILE A 127 0.95 5.25 -7.83
C ILE A 127 0.71 5.06 -6.34
N GLY A 128 1.69 4.50 -5.61
CA GLY A 128 1.59 4.24 -4.19
C GLY A 128 2.86 3.60 -3.62
N SER A 129 2.77 3.14 -2.39
CA SER A 129 3.84 2.39 -1.73
C SER A 129 3.25 1.30 -0.84
N LEU A 130 3.85 0.11 -0.89
CA LEU A 130 3.66 -0.94 0.09
C LEU A 130 4.80 -0.84 1.12
N ARG A 131 4.45 -0.70 2.39
CA ARG A 131 5.43 -0.59 3.46
C ARG A 131 5.21 -1.67 4.50
N LEU A 132 6.26 -2.42 4.78
CA LEU A 132 6.29 -3.50 5.75
C LEU A 132 7.17 -3.09 6.93
N TYR A 133 6.74 -3.40 8.16
CA TYR A 133 7.39 -3.01 9.39
C TYR A 133 7.67 -4.25 10.24
N HIS A 134 8.89 -4.37 10.74
CA HIS A 134 9.28 -5.46 11.61
C HIS A 134 9.75 -4.93 12.97
N ASP A 135 9.50 -5.71 14.03
CA ASP A 135 9.91 -5.43 15.40
C ASP A 135 11.29 -6.02 15.76
N ALA A 136 11.95 -6.61 14.77
CA ALA A 136 13.33 -7.09 14.86
C ALA A 136 14.12 -6.61 13.64
N GLU A 137 15.45 -6.68 13.71
CA GLU A 137 16.31 -6.49 12.55
C GLU A 137 15.91 -7.48 11.44
N TRP A 138 15.79 -6.96 10.21
CA TRP A 138 15.33 -7.77 9.09
C TRP A 138 16.30 -7.73 7.93
N ASP A 139 17.06 -8.80 7.78
CA ASP A 139 17.88 -9.05 6.60
C ASP A 139 17.08 -9.84 5.57
N ILE A 140 16.26 -9.12 4.81
CA ILE A 140 15.40 -9.71 3.77
C ILE A 140 16.25 -10.25 2.62
N SER A 141 15.93 -11.47 2.13
CA SER A 141 16.59 -12.05 0.98
C SER A 141 16.23 -11.31 -0.32
N GLU A 142 17.14 -11.32 -1.31
CA GLU A 142 16.84 -10.74 -2.64
C GLU A 142 15.62 -11.41 -3.28
N ARG A 143 15.47 -12.72 -3.12
CA ARG A 143 14.33 -13.48 -3.65
C ARG A 143 13.00 -13.07 -2.99
N ASP A 144 12.98 -12.91 -1.67
CA ASP A 144 11.78 -12.41 -0.98
C ASP A 144 11.46 -10.97 -1.42
N LEU A 145 12.49 -10.15 -1.63
CA LEU A 145 12.33 -8.79 -2.11
C LEU A 145 11.73 -8.73 -3.51
N ASP A 146 12.20 -9.58 -4.43
CA ASP A 146 11.64 -9.71 -5.79
C ASP A 146 10.17 -10.19 -5.74
N SER A 147 9.88 -11.14 -4.86
CA SER A 147 8.53 -11.62 -4.63
C SER A 147 7.60 -10.52 -4.11
N LEU A 148 8.07 -9.71 -3.16
CA LEU A 148 7.31 -8.56 -2.66
C LEU A 148 7.11 -7.47 -3.73
N LEU A 149 8.09 -7.25 -4.60
CA LEU A 149 7.94 -6.33 -5.73
C LEU A 149 6.84 -6.79 -6.69
N LEU A 150 6.81 -8.08 -7.01
CA LEU A 150 5.74 -8.65 -7.83
C LEU A 150 4.36 -8.51 -7.16
N LEU A 151 4.27 -8.70 -5.83
CA LEU A 151 3.04 -8.42 -5.09
C LEU A 151 2.64 -6.95 -5.16
N ALA A 152 3.59 -6.03 -5.02
CA ALA A 152 3.33 -4.59 -5.13
C ALA A 152 2.83 -4.20 -6.54
N GLU A 153 3.32 -4.84 -7.59
CA GLU A 153 2.83 -4.65 -8.96
C GLU A 153 1.39 -5.16 -9.12
N ASN A 154 1.05 -6.32 -8.55
CA ASN A 154 -0.32 -6.84 -8.55
C ASN A 154 -1.29 -5.93 -7.77
N ILE A 155 -0.85 -5.38 -6.64
CA ILE A 155 -1.61 -4.37 -5.89
C ILE A 155 -1.84 -3.13 -6.77
N GLY A 156 -0.82 -2.68 -7.50
CA GLY A 156 -0.92 -1.54 -8.42
C GLY A 156 -1.94 -1.76 -9.53
N LEU A 157 -1.98 -2.95 -10.11
CA LEU A 157 -2.99 -3.34 -11.10
C LEU A 157 -4.40 -3.30 -10.49
N ALA A 158 -4.58 -3.90 -9.32
CA ALA A 158 -5.86 -3.93 -8.62
C ALA A 158 -6.35 -2.52 -8.24
N MET A 159 -5.48 -1.67 -7.69
CA MET A 159 -5.80 -0.27 -7.38
C MET A 159 -6.28 0.49 -8.62
N THR A 160 -5.60 0.31 -9.75
CA THR A 160 -5.94 1.00 -10.99
C THR A 160 -7.26 0.49 -11.57
N TYR A 161 -7.46 -0.83 -11.57
CA TYR A 161 -8.71 -1.44 -12.04
C TYR A 161 -9.91 -0.95 -11.23
N THR A 162 -9.83 -0.96 -9.90
CA THR A 162 -10.93 -0.51 -9.04
C THR A 162 -11.22 0.99 -9.23
N ARG A 163 -10.18 1.82 -9.36
CA ARG A 163 -10.35 3.26 -9.66
C ARG A 163 -11.04 3.47 -11.00
N LEU A 164 -10.69 2.69 -12.02
CA LEU A 164 -11.32 2.77 -13.33
C LEU A 164 -12.80 2.37 -13.25
N LEU A 165 -13.13 1.27 -12.57
CA LEU A 165 -14.52 0.84 -12.38
C LEU A 165 -15.34 1.92 -11.66
N ASN A 166 -14.82 2.50 -10.58
CA ASN A 166 -15.50 3.56 -9.84
C ASN A 166 -15.73 4.81 -10.70
N ALA A 167 -14.73 5.20 -11.51
CA ALA A 167 -14.88 6.32 -12.45
C ALA A 167 -15.93 6.04 -13.52
N MET A 168 -15.98 4.83 -14.08
CA MET A 168 -17.00 4.44 -15.05
C MET A 168 -18.42 4.43 -14.42
N GLN A 169 -18.53 3.95 -13.18
CA GLN A 169 -19.82 3.96 -12.47
C GLN A 169 -20.30 5.40 -12.22
N ALA A 170 -19.41 6.29 -11.76
CA ALA A 170 -19.74 7.70 -11.55
C ALA A 170 -20.22 8.39 -12.84
N VAL A 171 -19.57 8.13 -13.99
CA VAL A 171 -20.02 8.62 -15.30
C VAL A 171 -21.40 8.08 -15.65
N LYS A 172 -21.63 6.77 -15.45
CA LYS A 172 -22.94 6.14 -15.71
C LYS A 172 -24.05 6.78 -14.86
N ASP A 173 -23.78 7.00 -13.59
CA ASP A 173 -24.75 7.58 -12.66
C ASP A 173 -25.10 9.02 -13.07
N THR A 174 -24.08 9.83 -13.42
CA THR A 174 -24.29 11.19 -13.94
C THR A 174 -25.12 11.19 -15.24
N VAL A 175 -24.84 10.27 -16.16
CA VAL A 175 -25.63 10.16 -17.41
C VAL A 175 -27.09 9.79 -17.12
N ASN A 176 -27.33 8.85 -16.18
CA ASN A 176 -28.65 8.43 -15.79
C ASN A 176 -29.44 9.58 -15.12
N GLU A 177 -28.79 10.37 -14.25
CA GLU A 177 -29.38 11.54 -13.62
C GLU A 177 -29.82 12.58 -14.68
N VAL A 178 -28.93 12.91 -15.63
CA VAL A 178 -29.27 13.83 -16.73
C VAL A 178 -30.44 13.29 -17.55
N HIS A 179 -30.47 12.00 -17.84
CA HIS A 179 -31.55 11.39 -18.61
C HIS A 179 -32.90 11.43 -17.87
N SER A 180 -32.89 11.24 -16.54
CA SER A 180 -34.12 11.29 -15.73
C SER A 180 -34.72 12.68 -15.68
N VAL A 181 -33.90 13.73 -15.62
CA VAL A 181 -34.35 15.13 -15.62
C VAL A 181 -35.12 15.51 -16.92
N TRP A 182 -34.73 14.91 -18.06
CA TRP A 182 -35.38 15.16 -19.35
C TRP A 182 -36.64 14.32 -19.59
N LEU A 183 -36.82 13.23 -18.82
CA LEU A 183 -37.94 12.29 -18.98
C LEU A 183 -39.07 12.50 -17.96
N GLU A 184 -38.91 13.34 -16.95
CA GLU A 184 -40.05 13.76 -16.12
C GLU A 184 -40.91 14.78 -16.91
N PRO A 185 -42.12 14.39 -17.41
CA PRO A 185 -43.03 15.35 -17.95
C PRO A 185 -43.47 16.25 -16.81
N GLY A 186 -43.26 17.56 -16.97
CA GLY A 186 -43.61 18.56 -15.98
C GLY A 186 -45.01 18.33 -15.43
N LYS A 187 -45.11 18.21 -14.13
CA LYS A 187 -46.34 18.46 -13.42
C LYS A 187 -46.61 19.96 -13.52
N MET A 188 -47.43 20.33 -14.51
CA MET A 188 -48.19 21.58 -14.46
C MET A 188 -49.38 21.42 -13.52
#